data_6ad754805b497fdc18723a1bf8b360bf
#
_entry.id   6ad754805b497fdc18723a1bf8b360bf
#
_cell.length_a   1.000
_cell.length_b   1.000
_cell.length_c   1.000
_cell.angle_alpha   90.00
_cell.angle_beta   90.00
_cell.angle_gamma   90.00
#
_symmetry.space_group_name_H-M   'P 1'
#
loop_
_entity.id
_entity.type
_entity.pdbx_description
1 polymer ?
#
loop_
_entity_poly.entity_id
_entity_poly.type
_entity_poly.pdbx_seq_one_letter_code
_entity_poly.pdbx_strand_id
1 'polypeptide(L)'
;MNAQVGATASHRENPHHSRWTFGCACHSSRRQFLAGAAAFGATAVLPDKKAKAQPAAPKLIDTHHHFYPPAYQRRQIDWEDQRKVPHFGVQSAWNPDGDLEAMDKNGISTSMLSLASTPGVWFDDGAENAHDMARLCCDFAAEMVRDKSGRYGLFAPLSMLDTDATLKEIEYAFDTLKADGINLQTNYGDKWLGHPSYRPVLEELNRRKAVIFVHPLVANCCANLSVGTFPAVIEVPHDTTRTVVSLLLSGTFAKLRDISWLFSHGGGTIPFLAGRIEAFYDQKARGPNGFAPDGIEAEFRRLYYDTANATHPAAMAALTKLVPTSQITYGTDYPYFPLDQIENLRKLGLPPADLAAIANGNMTRLIPRLSA
;
A
#
# COMPACT_ATOMS: atom_id res chain seq x y z
N MET A 1 -47.84 -22.60 -31.33
CA MET A 1 -48.92 -22.66 -30.32
C MET A 1 -48.57 -21.67 -29.23
N ASN A 2 -49.34 -20.60 -29.15
CA ASN A 2 -49.21 -19.47 -28.23
C ASN A 2 -49.64 -19.87 -26.80
N ALA A 3 -48.93 -19.35 -25.80
CA ALA A 3 -49.54 -18.98 -24.52
C ALA A 3 -48.71 -17.87 -23.87
N GLN A 4 -49.22 -16.64 -24.01
CA GLN A 4 -48.90 -15.50 -23.16
C GLN A 4 -49.55 -15.72 -21.79
N VAL A 5 -48.80 -15.46 -20.71
CA VAL A 5 -49.41 -15.19 -19.41
C VAL A 5 -48.78 -13.88 -18.90
N GLY A 6 -49.60 -12.85 -18.90
CA GLY A 6 -49.31 -11.58 -18.27
C GLY A 6 -49.50 -11.69 -16.74
N ALA A 7 -48.60 -11.13 -15.99
CA ALA A 7 -48.78 -10.87 -14.58
C ALA A 7 -48.55 -9.38 -14.29
N THR A 8 -49.64 -8.69 -14.00
CA THR A 8 -49.64 -7.33 -13.46
C THR A 8 -49.21 -7.33 -11.99
N ALA A 9 -48.11 -6.69 -11.69
CA ALA A 9 -47.69 -6.45 -10.31
C ALA A 9 -48.19 -5.08 -9.85
N SER A 10 -49.08 -5.07 -8.86
CA SER A 10 -49.59 -3.90 -8.19
C SER A 10 -48.54 -3.32 -7.26
N HIS A 11 -48.25 -2.04 -7.40
CA HIS A 11 -47.49 -1.24 -6.43
C HIS A 11 -48.29 -1.14 -5.12
N ARG A 12 -47.67 -1.61 -4.03
CA ARG A 12 -48.06 -1.22 -2.67
C ARG A 12 -47.05 -0.19 -2.18
N GLU A 13 -47.51 1.04 -2.00
CA GLU A 13 -46.82 2.12 -1.31
C GLU A 13 -46.71 1.76 0.17
N ASN A 14 -45.53 1.97 0.73
CA ASN A 14 -45.24 1.79 2.16
C ASN A 14 -45.05 3.19 2.77
N PRO A 15 -45.94 3.68 3.67
CA PRO A 15 -45.84 4.99 4.26
C PRO A 15 -45.17 4.94 5.63
N HIS A 16 -43.85 5.06 5.70
CA HIS A 16 -43.17 5.46 6.94
C HIS A 16 -41.90 6.26 6.63
N HIS A 17 -42.08 7.52 6.24
CA HIS A 17 -41.05 8.54 6.40
C HIS A 17 -41.27 9.27 7.74
N SER A 18 -40.53 8.90 8.78
CA SER A 18 -40.39 9.70 9.97
C SER A 18 -39.43 10.86 9.68
N ARG A 19 -39.98 12.05 9.52
CA ARG A 19 -39.21 13.30 9.48
C ARG A 19 -38.72 13.60 10.90
N TRP A 20 -37.38 13.55 11.08
CA TRP A 20 -36.74 14.16 12.24
C TRP A 20 -36.49 15.63 11.96
N THR A 21 -37.32 16.49 12.57
CA THR A 21 -37.08 17.93 12.63
C THR A 21 -36.27 18.23 13.87
N PHE A 22 -35.02 18.62 13.71
CA PHE A 22 -34.24 19.23 14.77
C PHE A 22 -34.62 20.70 14.88
N GLY A 23 -35.44 21.04 15.89
CA GLY A 23 -35.69 22.41 16.31
C GLY A 23 -34.50 22.91 17.12
N CYS A 24 -33.73 23.83 16.56
CA CYS A 24 -32.69 24.56 17.29
C CYS A 24 -33.35 25.84 17.88
N ALA A 25 -33.69 25.82 19.17
CA ALA A 25 -34.12 27.00 19.91
C ALA A 25 -32.92 27.57 20.69
N CYS A 26 -32.19 28.49 20.05
CA CYS A 26 -31.20 29.32 20.71
C CYS A 26 -31.48 30.79 20.39
N HIS A 27 -32.42 31.38 21.09
CA HIS A 27 -32.55 32.83 21.23
C HIS A 27 -31.98 33.28 22.58
N SER A 28 -30.67 33.56 22.62
CA SER A 28 -30.09 34.37 23.67
C SER A 28 -29.91 35.79 23.13
N SER A 29 -30.59 36.75 23.77
CA SER A 29 -30.55 38.16 23.37
C SER A 29 -29.19 38.78 23.70
N ARG A 30 -28.71 39.69 22.83
CA ARG A 30 -27.47 40.48 23.01
C ARG A 30 -27.36 41.22 24.36
N ARG A 31 -28.44 41.38 25.10
CA ARG A 31 -28.43 42.02 26.42
C ARG A 31 -27.94 41.13 27.55
N GLN A 32 -28.02 39.82 27.44
CA GLN A 32 -27.51 38.89 28.46
C GLN A 32 -26.00 38.65 28.37
N PHE A 33 -25.39 38.94 27.22
CA PHE A 33 -23.94 38.80 27.03
C PHE A 33 -23.14 39.97 27.67
N LEU A 34 -23.77 41.16 27.83
CA LEU A 34 -23.09 42.34 28.39
C LEU A 34 -23.21 42.49 29.91
N ALA A 35 -24.06 41.70 30.58
CA ALA A 35 -24.21 41.75 32.03
C ALA A 35 -23.24 40.82 32.79
N GLY A 36 -22.51 39.94 32.11
CA GLY A 36 -21.54 39.00 32.68
C GLY A 36 -20.09 39.51 32.79
N ALA A 37 -19.77 40.70 32.23
CA ALA A 37 -18.41 41.19 32.12
C ALA A 37 -17.94 42.16 33.24
N ALA A 38 -18.73 42.37 34.29
CA ALA A 38 -18.43 43.40 35.30
C ALA A 38 -18.18 42.87 36.72
N ALA A 39 -17.84 41.64 36.93
CA ALA A 39 -17.46 41.15 38.24
C ALA A 39 -16.42 40.01 38.11
N PHE A 40 -15.13 40.35 38.03
CA PHE A 40 -14.02 39.54 38.54
C PHE A 40 -12.69 40.25 38.25
N GLY A 41 -12.46 41.34 38.97
CA GLY A 41 -11.11 41.87 39.17
C GLY A 41 -10.52 41.25 40.42
N ALA A 42 -9.95 40.07 40.33
CA ALA A 42 -9.00 39.54 41.31
C ALA A 42 -7.86 38.87 40.55
N THR A 43 -6.74 39.55 40.50
CA THR A 43 -5.47 39.03 39.98
C THR A 43 -4.98 37.93 40.91
N ALA A 44 -5.38 36.69 40.64
CA ALA A 44 -4.66 35.52 41.10
C ALA A 44 -3.49 35.28 40.10
N VAL A 45 -2.27 35.60 40.50
CA VAL A 45 -1.07 35.16 39.84
C VAL A 45 -1.01 33.65 40.02
N LEU A 46 -1.56 32.91 39.07
CA LEU A 46 -1.36 31.47 38.99
C LEU A 46 0.08 31.23 38.46
N PRO A 47 0.85 30.34 39.11
CA PRO A 47 2.16 30.00 38.61
C PRO A 47 2.02 29.40 37.17
N ASP A 48 2.82 29.95 36.28
CA ASP A 48 2.97 29.45 34.90
C ASP A 48 3.21 27.93 34.94
N LYS A 49 2.15 27.15 34.77
CA LYS A 49 2.31 25.75 34.41
C LYS A 49 2.95 25.78 33.02
N LYS A 50 4.27 25.66 32.97
CA LYS A 50 4.98 25.34 31.71
C LYS A 50 4.13 24.27 31.02
N ALA A 51 3.45 24.66 29.97
CA ALA A 51 2.77 23.73 29.10
C ALA A 51 3.82 22.69 28.70
N LYS A 52 3.68 21.46 29.18
CA LYS A 52 4.52 20.37 28.69
C LYS A 52 4.28 20.38 27.19
N ALA A 53 5.33 20.67 26.44
CA ALA A 53 5.25 20.59 24.99
C ALA A 53 4.63 19.23 24.66
N GLN A 54 3.49 19.26 24.01
CA GLN A 54 2.83 18.05 23.55
C GLN A 54 3.85 17.38 22.63
N PRO A 55 4.18 16.10 22.80
CA PRO A 55 5.11 15.43 21.90
C PRO A 55 4.67 15.71 20.47
N ALA A 56 5.58 16.18 19.63
CA ALA A 56 5.29 16.40 18.23
C ALA A 56 4.63 15.12 17.70
N ALA A 57 3.55 15.27 16.93
CA ALA A 57 2.89 14.12 16.32
C ALA A 57 3.94 13.30 15.57
N PRO A 58 3.97 11.96 15.73
CA PRO A 58 4.97 11.15 15.05
C PRO A 58 4.90 11.42 13.55
N LYS A 59 6.06 11.67 12.95
CA LYS A 59 6.17 11.84 11.50
C LYS A 59 5.61 10.57 10.85
N LEU A 60 4.63 10.70 9.94
CA LEU A 60 4.10 9.55 9.20
C LEU A 60 5.00 9.27 7.99
N ILE A 61 5.35 8.00 7.79
CA ILE A 61 6.01 7.51 6.57
C ILE A 61 5.02 6.61 5.84
N ASP A 62 4.56 7.06 4.68
CA ASP A 62 3.69 6.29 3.81
C ASP A 62 4.52 5.38 2.91
N THR A 63 4.46 4.08 3.15
CA THR A 63 5.25 3.07 2.44
C THR A 63 4.58 2.56 1.16
N HIS A 64 3.35 2.96 0.90
CA HIS A 64 2.56 2.54 -0.24
C HIS A 64 1.93 3.76 -0.93
N HIS A 65 2.73 4.39 -1.77
CA HIS A 65 2.40 5.67 -2.39
C HIS A 65 2.84 5.69 -3.84
N HIS A 66 1.93 6.02 -4.75
CA HIS A 66 2.18 5.91 -6.17
C HIS A 66 2.41 7.26 -6.83
N PHE A 67 3.18 7.24 -7.89
CA PHE A 67 3.50 8.40 -8.70
C PHE A 67 3.32 8.08 -10.19
N TYR A 68 3.03 9.09 -10.99
CA TYR A 68 2.73 8.92 -12.40
C TYR A 68 3.41 9.99 -13.25
N PRO A 69 4.62 9.74 -13.80
CA PRO A 69 5.28 10.67 -14.71
C PRO A 69 4.38 10.99 -15.92
N PRO A 70 4.40 12.22 -16.45
CA PRO A 70 3.54 12.61 -17.58
C PRO A 70 3.66 11.68 -18.81
N ALA A 71 4.87 11.17 -19.08
CA ALA A 71 5.07 10.23 -20.18
C ALA A 71 4.43 8.88 -19.91
N TYR A 72 4.48 8.39 -18.66
CA TYR A 72 3.78 7.18 -18.25
C TYR A 72 2.25 7.36 -18.32
N GLN A 73 1.72 8.49 -17.83
CA GLN A 73 0.28 8.80 -17.92
C GLN A 73 -0.23 8.76 -19.35
N ARG A 74 0.48 9.40 -20.29
CA ARG A 74 0.11 9.38 -21.72
C ARG A 74 0.10 7.95 -22.27
N ARG A 75 1.16 7.18 -21.99
CA ARG A 75 1.28 5.81 -22.47
C ARG A 75 0.19 4.91 -21.91
N GLN A 76 -0.17 5.11 -20.65
CA GLN A 76 -1.26 4.37 -20.02
C GLN A 76 -2.61 4.71 -20.67
N ILE A 77 -2.91 5.99 -20.88
CA ILE A 77 -4.16 6.42 -21.55
C ILE A 77 -4.24 5.81 -22.94
N ASP A 78 -3.17 5.89 -23.74
CA ASP A 78 -3.11 5.29 -25.07
C ASP A 78 -3.39 3.77 -25.03
N TRP A 79 -2.83 3.07 -24.04
CA TRP A 79 -3.03 1.63 -23.85
C TRP A 79 -4.49 1.32 -23.45
N GLU A 80 -5.08 2.11 -22.56
CA GLU A 80 -6.47 1.98 -22.13
C GLU A 80 -7.44 2.26 -23.29
N ASP A 81 -7.20 3.31 -24.08
CA ASP A 81 -8.00 3.67 -25.26
C ASP A 81 -7.99 2.56 -26.31
N GLN A 82 -6.82 2.03 -26.63
CA GLN A 82 -6.68 0.93 -27.60
C GLN A 82 -7.48 -0.31 -27.19
N ARG A 83 -7.63 -0.56 -25.89
CA ARG A 83 -8.34 -1.71 -25.32
C ARG A 83 -9.76 -1.42 -24.89
N LYS A 84 -10.18 -0.16 -25.02
CA LYS A 84 -11.52 0.32 -24.59
C LYS A 84 -11.80 0.01 -23.12
N VAL A 85 -10.76 0.11 -22.27
CA VAL A 85 -10.88 0.02 -20.81
C VAL A 85 -11.10 1.42 -20.24
N PRO A 86 -11.90 1.56 -19.16
CA PRO A 86 -12.10 2.86 -18.52
C PRO A 86 -10.79 3.42 -17.96
N HIS A 87 -10.57 4.74 -18.12
CA HIS A 87 -9.44 5.42 -17.53
C HIS A 87 -9.59 5.53 -16.00
N PHE A 88 -8.49 5.30 -15.30
CA PHE A 88 -8.40 5.63 -13.89
C PHE A 88 -8.06 7.12 -13.73
N GLY A 89 -9.09 7.96 -13.54
CA GLY A 89 -8.97 9.41 -13.50
C GLY A 89 -7.98 9.92 -12.45
N VAL A 90 -7.79 9.21 -11.34
CA VAL A 90 -6.82 9.56 -10.29
C VAL A 90 -5.38 9.48 -10.77
N GLN A 91 -5.05 8.56 -11.67
CA GLN A 91 -3.71 8.44 -12.26
C GLN A 91 -3.43 9.58 -13.23
N SER A 92 -4.37 9.88 -14.11
CA SER A 92 -4.22 10.96 -15.10
C SER A 92 -4.26 12.37 -14.48
N ALA A 93 -4.86 12.53 -13.32
CA ALA A 93 -4.92 13.79 -12.57
C ALA A 93 -3.71 14.00 -11.64
N TRP A 94 -2.94 12.97 -11.36
CA TRP A 94 -1.81 13.05 -10.44
C TRP A 94 -0.73 14.01 -10.97
N ASN A 95 -0.16 14.79 -10.06
CA ASN A 95 1.00 15.65 -10.32
C ASN A 95 1.78 15.91 -9.02
N PRO A 96 3.09 16.25 -9.09
CA PRO A 96 3.93 16.39 -7.90
C PRO A 96 3.49 17.46 -6.89
N ASP A 97 2.92 18.58 -7.36
CA ASP A 97 2.52 19.67 -6.47
C ASP A 97 1.26 19.29 -5.68
N GLY A 98 0.26 18.73 -6.36
CA GLY A 98 -0.94 18.21 -5.72
C GLY A 98 -0.65 17.05 -4.76
N ASP A 99 0.35 16.26 -5.06
CA ASP A 99 0.83 15.17 -4.21
C ASP A 99 1.41 15.71 -2.89
N LEU A 100 2.32 16.68 -2.95
CA LEU A 100 2.87 17.34 -1.77
C LEU A 100 1.81 18.02 -0.92
N GLU A 101 0.86 18.73 -1.56
CA GLU A 101 -0.25 19.35 -0.87
C GLU A 101 -1.11 18.33 -0.12
N ALA A 102 -1.39 17.20 -0.76
CA ALA A 102 -2.13 16.10 -0.14
C ALA A 102 -1.39 15.49 1.05
N MET A 103 -0.06 15.28 0.92
CA MET A 103 0.79 14.81 2.02
C MET A 103 0.77 15.79 3.20
N ASP A 104 0.96 17.08 2.95
CA ASP A 104 0.97 18.13 3.99
C ASP A 104 -0.35 18.18 4.74
N LYS A 105 -1.47 18.16 4.03
CA LYS A 105 -2.81 18.16 4.60
C LYS A 105 -3.07 16.97 5.54
N ASN A 106 -2.43 15.83 5.26
CA ASN A 106 -2.64 14.59 6.01
C ASN A 106 -1.50 14.26 6.99
N GLY A 107 -0.53 15.18 7.17
CA GLY A 107 0.57 15.01 8.12
C GLY A 107 1.57 13.93 7.71
N ILE A 108 1.66 13.57 6.42
CA ILE A 108 2.63 12.62 5.89
C ILE A 108 3.94 13.36 5.68
N SER A 109 4.96 12.97 6.43
CA SER A 109 6.28 13.57 6.33
C SER A 109 7.05 13.07 5.12
N THR A 110 6.94 11.79 4.83
CA THR A 110 7.69 11.12 3.76
C THR A 110 6.81 10.06 3.11
N SER A 111 6.81 10.00 1.78
CA SER A 111 6.17 8.93 1.00
C SER A 111 7.20 8.14 0.20
N MET A 112 7.05 6.81 0.16
CA MET A 112 7.88 5.93 -0.64
C MET A 112 7.27 5.80 -2.03
N LEU A 113 7.88 6.45 -3.01
CA LEU A 113 7.39 6.43 -4.40
C LEU A 113 7.53 5.03 -5.00
N SER A 114 6.44 4.52 -5.55
CA SER A 114 6.37 3.24 -6.25
C SER A 114 5.36 3.34 -7.40
N LEU A 115 5.43 2.47 -8.38
CA LEU A 115 4.37 2.38 -9.39
C LEU A 115 3.32 1.36 -8.97
N ALA A 116 2.07 1.76 -9.06
CA ALA A 116 0.99 0.79 -9.07
C ALA A 116 1.08 -0.07 -10.33
N SER A 117 0.53 -1.26 -10.23
CA SER A 117 0.38 -2.11 -11.39
C SER A 117 -0.61 -1.51 -12.38
N THR A 118 -0.10 -0.97 -13.46
CA THR A 118 -0.93 -0.68 -14.60
C THR A 118 -0.75 -1.80 -15.62
N PRO A 119 -1.77 -2.65 -15.80
CA PRO A 119 -1.68 -3.73 -16.76
C PRO A 119 -1.30 -3.20 -18.14
N GLY A 120 -0.42 -3.89 -18.82
CA GLY A 120 -0.13 -3.66 -20.22
C GLY A 120 0.98 -2.67 -20.54
N VAL A 121 1.15 -1.60 -19.78
CA VAL A 121 2.24 -0.63 -20.03
C VAL A 121 3.62 -1.30 -19.95
N TRP A 122 3.74 -2.32 -19.11
CA TRP A 122 4.98 -3.06 -18.88
C TRP A 122 5.18 -4.27 -19.81
N PHE A 123 4.11 -4.84 -20.38
CA PHE A 123 4.18 -6.18 -20.96
C PHE A 123 3.84 -6.23 -22.44
N ASP A 124 2.95 -5.35 -22.91
CA ASP A 124 2.39 -5.46 -24.24
C ASP A 124 3.26 -4.82 -25.32
N ASP A 125 4.21 -3.97 -24.91
CA ASP A 125 5.12 -3.27 -25.83
C ASP A 125 6.47 -3.97 -26.05
N GLY A 126 6.64 -5.14 -25.43
CA GLY A 126 7.90 -5.88 -25.44
C GLY A 126 8.89 -5.44 -24.36
N ALA A 127 9.93 -6.24 -24.15
CA ALA A 127 10.87 -6.09 -23.05
C ALA A 127 11.65 -4.77 -23.10
N GLU A 128 12.07 -4.32 -24.27
CA GLU A 128 12.85 -3.10 -24.47
C GLU A 128 12.03 -1.86 -24.05
N ASN A 129 10.82 -1.69 -24.60
CA ASN A 129 9.96 -0.56 -24.27
C ASN A 129 9.51 -0.55 -22.80
N ALA A 130 9.27 -1.73 -22.23
CA ALA A 130 8.93 -1.85 -20.81
C ALA A 130 10.12 -1.42 -19.93
N HIS A 131 11.33 -1.74 -20.36
CA HIS A 131 12.55 -1.39 -19.67
C HIS A 131 12.82 0.11 -19.72
N ASP A 132 12.71 0.72 -20.92
CA ASP A 132 12.86 2.16 -21.10
C ASP A 132 11.83 2.95 -20.29
N MET A 133 10.59 2.47 -20.22
CA MET A 133 9.56 3.09 -19.39
C MET A 133 9.88 2.97 -17.89
N ALA A 134 10.39 1.83 -17.43
CA ALA A 134 10.83 1.65 -16.05
C ALA A 134 11.96 2.64 -15.72
N ARG A 135 12.95 2.76 -16.59
CA ARG A 135 14.06 3.72 -16.47
C ARG A 135 13.54 5.15 -16.36
N LEU A 136 12.67 5.58 -17.29
CA LEU A 136 12.05 6.90 -17.28
C LEU A 136 11.35 7.19 -15.94
N CYS A 137 10.60 6.23 -15.43
CA CYS A 137 9.90 6.39 -14.14
C CYS A 137 10.90 6.48 -12.98
N CYS A 138 11.97 5.68 -12.97
CA CYS A 138 13.01 5.75 -11.96
C CYS A 138 13.71 7.12 -11.95
N ASP A 139 14.07 7.65 -13.12
CA ASP A 139 14.73 8.95 -13.25
C ASP A 139 13.84 10.09 -12.74
N PHE A 140 12.57 10.11 -13.15
CA PHE A 140 11.60 11.09 -12.66
C PHE A 140 11.42 11.04 -11.13
N ALA A 141 11.28 9.85 -10.55
CA ALA A 141 11.13 9.71 -9.11
C ALA A 141 12.41 10.11 -8.36
N ALA A 142 13.59 9.79 -8.90
CA ALA A 142 14.87 10.20 -8.32
C ALA A 142 15.03 11.72 -8.33
N GLU A 143 14.52 12.42 -9.36
CA GLU A 143 14.44 13.88 -9.38
C GLU A 143 13.55 14.41 -8.26
N MET A 144 12.37 13.84 -8.06
CA MET A 144 11.48 14.23 -6.95
C MET A 144 12.16 14.03 -5.59
N VAL A 145 12.84 12.91 -5.38
CA VAL A 145 13.58 12.62 -4.13
C VAL A 145 14.68 13.66 -3.89
N ARG A 146 15.44 14.01 -4.93
CA ARG A 146 16.51 15.02 -4.86
C ARG A 146 15.97 16.43 -4.59
N ASP A 147 14.94 16.82 -5.33
CA ASP A 147 14.44 18.20 -5.35
C ASP A 147 13.57 18.51 -4.12
N LYS A 148 12.99 17.48 -3.50
CA LYS A 148 12.15 17.56 -2.30
C LYS A 148 12.74 16.70 -1.17
N SER A 149 13.98 17.02 -0.79
CA SER A 149 14.73 16.27 0.21
C SER A 149 13.93 15.98 1.48
N GLY A 150 13.93 14.72 1.90
CA GLY A 150 13.19 14.23 3.07
C GLY A 150 11.69 13.98 2.85
N ARG A 151 11.11 14.46 1.74
CA ARG A 151 9.68 14.24 1.47
C ARG A 151 9.42 12.92 0.74
N TYR A 152 10.39 12.41 0.01
CA TYR A 152 10.25 11.19 -0.76
C TYR A 152 11.37 10.20 -0.53
N GLY A 153 11.01 8.92 -0.63
CA GLY A 153 11.90 7.81 -0.88
C GLY A 153 11.54 7.13 -2.19
N LEU A 154 12.39 6.24 -2.68
CA LEU A 154 12.20 5.56 -3.95
C LEU A 154 12.30 4.04 -3.80
N PHE A 155 11.22 3.35 -4.11
CA PHE A 155 11.23 1.96 -4.54
C PHE A 155 11.27 1.93 -6.07
N ALA A 156 12.44 1.68 -6.63
CA ALA A 156 12.65 1.73 -8.08
C ALA A 156 11.91 0.57 -8.78
N PRO A 157 10.97 0.87 -9.71
CA PRO A 157 10.25 -0.17 -10.45
C PRO A 157 11.15 -0.88 -11.46
N LEU A 158 11.00 -2.21 -11.56
CA LEU A 158 11.70 -3.07 -12.52
C LEU A 158 10.71 -3.80 -13.45
N SER A 159 11.04 -3.92 -14.73
CA SER A 159 10.18 -4.59 -15.70
C SER A 159 10.22 -6.12 -15.63
N MET A 160 11.32 -6.72 -15.20
CA MET A 160 11.53 -8.17 -15.03
C MET A 160 11.35 -9.04 -16.30
N LEU A 161 11.19 -8.44 -17.48
CA LEU A 161 10.92 -9.16 -18.73
C LEU A 161 12.19 -9.71 -19.40
N ASP A 162 13.33 -9.08 -19.15
CA ASP A 162 14.66 -9.49 -19.57
C ASP A 162 15.61 -9.51 -18.39
N THR A 163 16.26 -10.63 -18.13
CA THR A 163 17.10 -10.80 -16.95
C THR A 163 18.33 -9.91 -16.97
N ASP A 164 19.05 -9.85 -18.11
CA ASP A 164 20.30 -9.10 -18.20
C ASP A 164 20.04 -7.58 -18.14
N ALA A 165 18.99 -7.13 -18.79
CA ALA A 165 18.54 -5.75 -18.70
C ALA A 165 18.12 -5.40 -17.26
N THR A 166 17.33 -6.26 -16.59
CA THR A 166 16.91 -6.05 -15.20
C THR A 166 18.11 -5.97 -14.25
N LEU A 167 19.13 -6.78 -14.42
CA LEU A 167 20.35 -6.71 -13.59
C LEU A 167 21.08 -5.38 -13.75
N LYS A 168 21.15 -4.83 -14.96
CA LYS A 168 21.70 -3.49 -15.22
C LYS A 168 20.86 -2.38 -14.57
N GLU A 169 19.53 -2.53 -14.57
CA GLU A 169 18.63 -1.57 -13.90
C GLU A 169 18.76 -1.61 -12.38
N ILE A 170 19.01 -2.78 -11.79
CA ILE A 170 19.30 -2.89 -10.35
C ILE A 170 20.60 -2.12 -10.02
N GLU A 171 21.65 -2.29 -10.81
CA GLU A 171 22.89 -1.54 -10.64
C GLU A 171 22.62 -0.02 -10.75
N TYR A 172 21.91 0.39 -11.79
CA TYR A 172 21.58 1.80 -12.00
C TYR A 172 20.74 2.39 -10.85
N ALA A 173 19.70 1.68 -10.42
CA ALA A 173 18.83 2.12 -9.34
C ALA A 173 19.59 2.34 -8.02
N PHE A 174 20.42 1.38 -7.61
CA PHE A 174 21.15 1.48 -6.35
C PHE A 174 22.42 2.32 -6.46
N ASP A 175 23.19 2.18 -7.53
CA ASP A 175 24.54 2.73 -7.60
C ASP A 175 24.54 4.15 -8.20
N THR A 176 23.58 4.48 -9.05
CA THR A 176 23.42 5.83 -9.65
C THR A 176 22.33 6.64 -8.96
N LEU A 177 21.10 6.13 -8.94
CA LEU A 177 19.95 6.86 -8.40
C LEU A 177 19.86 6.85 -6.87
N LYS A 178 20.60 5.95 -6.20
CA LYS A 178 20.56 5.76 -4.74
C LYS A 178 19.16 5.41 -4.23
N ALA A 179 18.44 4.59 -4.98
CA ALA A 179 17.13 4.11 -4.58
C ALA A 179 17.17 3.42 -3.21
N ASP A 180 16.09 3.54 -2.46
CA ASP A 180 15.94 2.96 -1.11
C ASP A 180 15.62 1.47 -1.15
N GLY A 181 15.07 1.02 -2.24
CA GLY A 181 14.68 -0.34 -2.49
C GLY A 181 14.14 -0.51 -3.91
N ILE A 182 13.50 -1.63 -4.13
CA ILE A 182 12.97 -2.01 -5.44
C ILE A 182 11.45 -2.23 -5.34
N ASN A 183 10.72 -1.79 -6.35
CA ASN A 183 9.31 -2.13 -6.53
C ASN A 183 9.19 -3.26 -7.56
N LEU A 184 8.62 -4.38 -7.14
CA LEU A 184 8.25 -5.50 -8.01
C LEU A 184 6.74 -5.67 -8.06
N GLN A 185 6.26 -6.20 -9.19
CA GLN A 185 4.88 -6.65 -9.30
C GLN A 185 4.75 -8.09 -8.78
N THR A 186 3.56 -8.49 -8.37
CA THR A 186 3.31 -9.87 -7.90
C THR A 186 3.53 -10.92 -8.98
N ASN A 187 3.26 -10.57 -10.24
CA ASN A 187 3.48 -11.44 -11.40
C ASN A 187 3.93 -10.66 -12.63
N TYR A 188 4.54 -11.36 -13.57
CA TYR A 188 4.90 -10.84 -14.88
C TYR A 188 4.52 -11.92 -15.93
N GLY A 189 3.38 -11.70 -16.61
CA GLY A 189 2.85 -12.65 -17.60
C GLY A 189 2.48 -14.00 -16.97
N ASP A 190 1.78 -14.00 -15.85
CA ASP A 190 1.35 -15.18 -15.08
C ASP A 190 2.50 -16.05 -14.51
N LYS A 191 3.68 -15.45 -14.37
CA LYS A 191 4.78 -16.01 -13.59
C LYS A 191 4.94 -15.21 -12.32
N TRP A 192 4.60 -15.81 -11.19
CA TRP A 192 4.78 -15.21 -9.87
C TRP A 192 6.25 -15.22 -9.46
N LEU A 193 6.63 -14.36 -8.51
CA LEU A 193 8.04 -14.07 -8.15
C LEU A 193 8.85 -15.29 -7.69
N GLY A 194 8.21 -16.40 -7.29
CA GLY A 194 8.89 -17.67 -7.01
C GLY A 194 9.26 -18.48 -8.27
N HIS A 195 8.93 -18.01 -9.48
CA HIS A 195 9.27 -18.70 -10.71
C HIS A 195 10.79 -18.76 -10.92
N PRO A 196 11.37 -19.91 -11.36
CA PRO A 196 12.82 -20.08 -11.49
C PRO A 196 13.51 -19.04 -12.38
N SER A 197 12.82 -18.48 -13.39
CA SER A 197 13.39 -17.45 -14.29
C SER A 197 13.80 -16.17 -13.58
N TYR A 198 13.21 -15.86 -12.42
CA TYR A 198 13.54 -14.64 -11.66
C TYR A 198 14.68 -14.83 -10.67
N ARG A 199 15.17 -16.07 -10.53
CA ARG A 199 16.18 -16.39 -9.55
C ARG A 199 17.45 -15.56 -9.66
N PRO A 200 18.06 -15.34 -10.85
CA PRO A 200 19.27 -14.52 -10.95
C PRO A 200 19.07 -13.08 -10.45
N VAL A 201 17.91 -12.49 -10.76
CA VAL A 201 17.54 -11.15 -10.31
C VAL A 201 17.38 -11.11 -8.78
N LEU A 202 16.68 -12.08 -8.20
CA LEU A 202 16.47 -12.16 -6.76
C LEU A 202 17.76 -12.46 -5.99
N GLU A 203 18.69 -13.22 -6.56
CA GLU A 203 20.01 -13.46 -5.99
C GLU A 203 20.85 -12.16 -5.93
N GLU A 204 20.81 -11.34 -6.96
CA GLU A 204 21.46 -10.02 -6.95
C GLU A 204 20.82 -9.09 -5.92
N LEU A 205 19.50 -9.06 -5.84
CA LEU A 205 18.77 -8.27 -4.81
C LEU A 205 19.10 -8.76 -3.40
N ASN A 206 19.27 -10.06 -3.20
CA ASN A 206 19.72 -10.63 -1.93
C ASN A 206 21.15 -10.21 -1.60
N ARG A 207 22.07 -10.26 -2.55
CA ARG A 207 23.45 -9.81 -2.40
C ARG A 207 23.52 -8.33 -1.94
N ARG A 208 22.61 -7.51 -2.45
CA ARG A 208 22.48 -6.08 -2.10
C ARG A 208 21.70 -5.84 -0.80
N LYS A 209 21.13 -6.88 -0.18
CA LYS A 209 20.26 -6.78 1.01
C LYS A 209 19.08 -5.83 0.78
N ALA A 210 18.48 -5.94 -0.38
CA ALA A 210 17.47 -5.02 -0.84
C ALA A 210 16.20 -5.07 0.01
N VAL A 211 15.56 -3.91 0.19
CA VAL A 211 14.14 -3.81 0.53
C VAL A 211 13.35 -3.96 -0.76
N ILE A 212 12.42 -4.90 -0.81
CA ILE A 212 11.57 -5.13 -1.98
C ILE A 212 10.11 -4.87 -1.59
N PHE A 213 9.54 -3.82 -2.16
CA PHE A 213 8.11 -3.56 -2.10
C PHE A 213 7.41 -4.32 -3.23
N VAL A 214 6.44 -5.16 -2.89
CA VAL A 214 5.71 -5.99 -3.85
C VAL A 214 4.28 -5.47 -3.98
N HIS A 215 3.96 -4.93 -5.16
CA HIS A 215 2.62 -4.43 -5.48
C HIS A 215 1.86 -5.42 -6.37
N PRO A 216 0.58 -5.68 -6.12
CA PRO A 216 -0.19 -6.65 -6.88
C PRO A 216 -0.55 -6.18 -8.28
N LEU A 217 -0.57 -7.14 -9.19
CA LEU A 217 -1.09 -7.04 -10.54
C LEU A 217 -2.11 -8.16 -10.75
N VAL A 218 -3.26 -7.84 -11.33
CA VAL A 218 -4.24 -8.87 -11.67
C VAL A 218 -3.63 -9.83 -12.69
N ALA A 219 -3.58 -11.12 -12.35
CA ALA A 219 -3.05 -12.13 -13.25
C ALA A 219 -3.97 -12.34 -14.47
N ASN A 220 -3.39 -12.58 -15.66
CA ASN A 220 -4.14 -12.76 -16.89
C ASN A 220 -5.16 -13.92 -16.80
N CYS A 221 -4.83 -14.98 -16.06
CA CYS A 221 -5.75 -16.10 -15.82
C CYS A 221 -7.04 -15.68 -15.11
N CYS A 222 -7.03 -14.55 -14.39
CA CYS A 222 -8.16 -14.09 -13.60
C CYS A 222 -8.95 -12.95 -14.25
N ALA A 223 -8.50 -12.44 -15.39
CA ALA A 223 -9.13 -11.32 -16.10
C ALA A 223 -10.60 -11.59 -16.45
N ASN A 224 -10.98 -12.85 -16.64
CA ASN A 224 -12.35 -13.26 -16.97
C ASN A 224 -13.21 -13.62 -15.75
N LEU A 225 -12.67 -13.54 -14.55
CA LEU A 225 -13.38 -13.85 -13.30
C LEU A 225 -14.11 -12.60 -12.80
N SER A 226 -15.14 -12.16 -13.51
CA SER A 226 -15.94 -11.02 -13.10
C SER A 226 -17.14 -11.43 -12.28
N VAL A 227 -17.25 -10.84 -11.08
CA VAL A 227 -18.44 -10.96 -10.22
C VAL A 227 -19.19 -9.63 -10.11
N GLY A 228 -19.05 -8.77 -11.12
CA GLY A 228 -19.71 -7.46 -11.17
C GLY A 228 -19.01 -6.36 -10.36
N THR A 229 -17.74 -6.55 -9.99
CA THR A 229 -16.93 -5.56 -9.32
C THR A 229 -15.58 -5.35 -10.01
N PHE A 230 -14.87 -4.31 -9.62
CA PHE A 230 -13.50 -4.09 -10.10
C PHE A 230 -12.58 -5.23 -9.64
N PRO A 231 -11.65 -5.69 -10.49
CA PRO A 231 -10.66 -6.71 -10.10
C PRO A 231 -9.84 -6.33 -8.87
N ALA A 232 -9.61 -5.05 -8.64
CA ALA A 232 -8.89 -4.54 -7.46
C ALA A 232 -9.53 -4.97 -6.13
N VAL A 233 -10.84 -5.22 -6.09
CA VAL A 233 -11.54 -5.60 -4.85
C VAL A 233 -11.21 -7.03 -4.40
N ILE A 234 -11.05 -7.94 -5.36
CA ILE A 234 -10.87 -9.38 -5.09
C ILE A 234 -9.52 -9.87 -5.60
N GLU A 235 -9.22 -9.66 -6.88
CA GLU A 235 -8.06 -10.27 -7.52
C GLU A 235 -6.72 -9.72 -7.02
N VAL A 236 -6.64 -8.41 -6.75
CA VAL A 236 -5.43 -7.75 -6.26
C VAL A 236 -4.94 -8.35 -4.94
N PRO A 237 -5.74 -8.44 -3.84
CA PRO A 237 -5.28 -9.10 -2.63
C PRO A 237 -5.02 -10.61 -2.81
N HIS A 238 -5.75 -11.28 -3.70
CA HIS A 238 -5.47 -12.70 -3.98
C HIS A 238 -4.17 -12.89 -4.76
N ASP A 239 -3.78 -11.96 -5.61
CA ASP A 239 -2.51 -12.08 -6.35
C ASP A 239 -1.29 -11.83 -5.45
N THR A 240 -1.40 -10.89 -4.48
CA THR A 240 -0.41 -10.80 -3.39
C THR A 240 -0.25 -12.15 -2.68
N THR A 241 -1.35 -12.82 -2.38
CA THR A 241 -1.32 -14.14 -1.76
C THR A 241 -0.64 -15.18 -2.63
N ARG A 242 -0.93 -15.22 -3.94
CA ARG A 242 -0.30 -16.16 -4.90
C ARG A 242 1.21 -15.97 -4.94
N THR A 243 1.69 -14.74 -4.99
CA THR A 243 3.14 -14.48 -5.03
C THR A 243 3.84 -14.85 -3.73
N VAL A 244 3.24 -14.57 -2.57
CA VAL A 244 3.79 -15.00 -1.27
C VAL A 244 3.91 -16.52 -1.20
N VAL A 245 2.85 -17.24 -1.60
CA VAL A 245 2.87 -18.72 -1.65
C VAL A 245 3.89 -19.23 -2.67
N SER A 246 4.00 -18.61 -3.83
CA SER A 246 5.00 -18.96 -4.85
C SER A 246 6.44 -18.82 -4.32
N LEU A 247 6.76 -17.71 -3.66
CA LEU A 247 8.05 -17.47 -3.02
C LEU A 247 8.34 -18.46 -1.88
N LEU A 248 7.34 -18.80 -1.09
CA LEU A 248 7.43 -19.79 -0.04
C LEU A 248 7.76 -21.18 -0.63
N LEU A 249 6.92 -21.68 -1.54
CA LEU A 249 7.04 -23.05 -2.07
C LEU A 249 8.27 -23.26 -2.94
N SER A 250 8.79 -22.21 -3.60
CA SER A 250 10.07 -22.26 -4.33
C SER A 250 11.29 -22.30 -3.40
N GLY A 251 11.08 -22.10 -2.11
CA GLY A 251 12.14 -21.97 -1.12
C GLY A 251 12.93 -20.66 -1.24
N THR A 252 12.41 -19.67 -1.92
CA THR A 252 13.06 -18.36 -2.10
C THR A 252 13.24 -17.67 -0.76
N PHE A 253 12.23 -17.64 0.10
CA PHE A 253 12.35 -17.05 1.44
C PHE A 253 13.42 -17.73 2.29
N ALA A 254 13.56 -19.06 2.20
CA ALA A 254 14.54 -19.82 2.94
C ALA A 254 15.98 -19.60 2.43
N LYS A 255 16.15 -19.38 1.13
CA LYS A 255 17.47 -19.28 0.48
C LYS A 255 17.99 -17.86 0.38
N LEU A 256 17.12 -16.88 0.24
CA LEU A 256 17.46 -15.47 0.04
C LEU A 256 17.08 -14.66 1.28
N ARG A 257 17.81 -14.90 2.38
CA ARG A 257 17.49 -14.40 3.72
C ARG A 257 17.78 -12.91 3.93
N ASP A 258 18.60 -12.31 3.08
CA ASP A 258 19.02 -10.91 3.21
C ASP A 258 18.04 -9.92 2.57
N ILE A 259 17.05 -10.40 1.80
CA ILE A 259 15.98 -9.56 1.27
C ILE A 259 14.98 -9.24 2.37
N SER A 260 14.66 -7.94 2.51
CA SER A 260 13.53 -7.47 3.30
C SER A 260 12.29 -7.33 2.41
N TRP A 261 11.40 -8.30 2.49
CA TRP A 261 10.17 -8.31 1.68
C TRP A 261 9.06 -7.50 2.33
N LEU A 262 8.50 -6.51 1.63
CA LEU A 262 7.35 -5.71 2.05
C LEU A 262 6.18 -5.95 1.08
N PHE A 263 5.14 -6.60 1.59
CA PHE A 263 3.95 -6.93 0.81
C PHE A 263 2.81 -5.95 1.08
N SER A 264 2.16 -5.53 0.01
CA SER A 264 1.04 -4.61 0.06
C SER A 264 -0.24 -5.21 0.65
N HIS A 265 -1.15 -4.35 1.08
CA HIS A 265 -2.51 -4.67 1.52
C HIS A 265 -2.58 -5.74 2.62
N GLY A 266 -1.71 -5.62 3.63
CA GLY A 266 -1.65 -6.60 4.73
C GLY A 266 -1.25 -8.00 4.30
N GLY A 267 -0.59 -8.16 3.13
CA GLY A 267 -0.24 -9.46 2.56
C GLY A 267 -1.43 -10.17 1.89
N GLY A 268 -2.44 -9.41 1.49
CA GLY A 268 -3.64 -9.94 0.86
C GLY A 268 -4.44 -10.87 1.78
N THR A 269 -4.64 -12.12 1.38
CA THR A 269 -5.38 -13.11 2.18
C THR A 269 -4.47 -14.06 2.97
N ILE A 270 -3.16 -13.81 3.01
CA ILE A 270 -2.21 -14.63 3.79
C ILE A 270 -2.62 -14.76 5.26
N PRO A 271 -3.01 -13.68 5.99
CA PRO A 271 -3.39 -13.83 7.39
C PRO A 271 -4.58 -14.79 7.62
N PHE A 272 -5.48 -14.89 6.64
CA PHE A 272 -6.60 -15.82 6.69
C PHE A 272 -6.19 -17.24 6.29
N LEU A 273 -5.29 -17.41 5.32
CA LEU A 273 -4.92 -18.69 4.74
C LEU A 273 -3.72 -19.37 5.41
N ALA A 274 -2.99 -18.69 6.29
CA ALA A 274 -1.74 -19.19 6.90
C ALA A 274 -1.91 -20.61 7.49
N GLY A 275 -2.89 -20.82 8.34
CA GLY A 275 -3.16 -22.15 8.93
C GLY A 275 -3.55 -23.22 7.90
N ARG A 276 -4.23 -22.82 6.79
CA ARG A 276 -4.54 -23.76 5.71
C ARG A 276 -3.29 -24.17 4.94
N ILE A 277 -2.40 -23.20 4.63
CA ILE A 277 -1.13 -23.47 3.95
C ILE A 277 -0.27 -24.38 4.82
N GLU A 278 -0.18 -24.10 6.11
CA GLU A 278 0.54 -24.93 7.06
C GLU A 278 -0.01 -26.37 7.10
N ALA A 279 -1.32 -26.55 7.20
CA ALA A 279 -1.95 -27.86 7.22
C ALA A 279 -1.63 -28.73 5.99
N PHE A 280 -1.45 -28.11 4.81
CA PHE A 280 -1.12 -28.84 3.60
C PHE A 280 0.38 -29.14 3.42
N TYR A 281 1.25 -28.32 4.00
CA TYR A 281 2.67 -28.35 3.64
C TYR A 281 3.63 -28.50 4.81
N ASP A 282 3.22 -28.39 6.08
CA ASP A 282 4.15 -28.31 7.22
C ASP A 282 5.19 -29.45 7.25
N GLN A 283 4.77 -30.70 7.06
CA GLN A 283 5.69 -31.83 7.06
C GLN A 283 6.74 -31.79 5.94
N LYS A 284 6.39 -31.22 4.78
CA LYS A 284 7.31 -31.09 3.63
C LYS A 284 8.14 -29.82 3.71
N ALA A 285 7.67 -28.85 4.47
CA ALA A 285 8.31 -27.53 4.59
C ALA A 285 9.53 -27.56 5.51
N ARG A 286 9.45 -28.32 6.60
CA ARG A 286 10.43 -28.30 7.71
C ARG A 286 11.72 -29.09 7.41
N GLY A 287 12.75 -28.76 8.21
CA GLY A 287 14.05 -29.41 8.19
C GLY A 287 15.01 -28.84 7.16
N PRO A 288 16.26 -29.34 7.14
CA PRO A 288 17.38 -28.67 6.43
C PRO A 288 17.21 -28.64 4.90
N ASN A 289 16.39 -29.51 4.34
CA ASN A 289 16.09 -29.57 2.92
C ASN A 289 14.68 -29.05 2.58
N GLY A 290 13.94 -28.54 3.59
CA GLY A 290 12.63 -27.99 3.42
C GLY A 290 12.66 -26.58 2.83
N PHE A 291 11.54 -26.17 2.26
CA PHE A 291 11.39 -24.81 1.72
C PHE A 291 11.05 -23.74 2.82
N ALA A 292 10.74 -24.18 4.04
CA ALA A 292 10.57 -23.37 5.23
C ALA A 292 11.14 -24.13 6.45
N PRO A 293 12.47 -24.16 6.61
CA PRO A 293 13.14 -25.04 7.59
C PRO A 293 12.65 -24.83 9.03
N ASP A 294 12.34 -23.59 9.41
CA ASP A 294 11.86 -23.22 10.75
C ASP A 294 10.31 -23.26 10.86
N GLY A 295 9.63 -23.62 9.78
CA GLY A 295 8.17 -23.67 9.67
C GLY A 295 7.60 -22.51 8.85
N ILE A 296 6.41 -22.72 8.30
CA ILE A 296 5.72 -21.78 7.39
C ILE A 296 5.34 -20.50 8.11
N GLU A 297 4.82 -20.59 9.33
CA GLU A 297 4.49 -19.40 10.13
C GLU A 297 5.74 -18.56 10.42
N ALA A 298 6.90 -19.19 10.69
CA ALA A 298 8.15 -18.50 10.91
C ALA A 298 8.58 -17.69 9.67
N GLU A 299 8.36 -18.22 8.46
CA GLU A 299 8.62 -17.48 7.24
C GLU A 299 7.70 -16.25 7.12
N PHE A 300 6.38 -16.42 7.33
CA PHE A 300 5.44 -15.30 7.26
C PHE A 300 5.74 -14.21 8.30
N ARG A 301 6.18 -14.59 9.50
CA ARG A 301 6.53 -13.66 10.58
C ARG A 301 7.77 -12.80 10.31
N ARG A 302 8.58 -13.15 9.33
CA ARG A 302 9.76 -12.38 8.91
C ARG A 302 9.46 -11.33 7.85
N LEU A 303 8.33 -11.47 7.14
CA LEU A 303 7.94 -10.55 6.08
C LEU A 303 7.38 -9.27 6.68
N TYR A 304 7.47 -8.18 5.93
CA TYR A 304 6.84 -6.92 6.23
C TYR A 304 5.53 -6.78 5.44
N TYR A 305 4.59 -6.06 6.02
CA TYR A 305 3.25 -5.86 5.45
C TYR A 305 2.84 -4.42 5.64
N ASP A 306 2.31 -3.76 4.60
CA ASP A 306 1.74 -2.44 4.77
C ASP A 306 0.27 -2.49 5.22
N THR A 307 -0.26 -1.34 5.60
CA THR A 307 -1.64 -1.21 6.06
C THR A 307 -2.61 -0.67 5.01
N ALA A 308 -2.14 -0.42 3.78
CA ALA A 308 -2.97 0.13 2.72
C ALA A 308 -4.24 -0.71 2.52
N ASN A 309 -5.40 -0.10 2.67
CA ASN A 309 -6.71 -0.77 2.60
C ASN A 309 -6.90 -1.99 3.50
N ALA A 310 -6.01 -2.20 4.47
CA ALA A 310 -6.08 -3.30 5.44
C ALA A 310 -6.38 -2.82 6.86
N THR A 311 -6.75 -1.55 7.06
CA THR A 311 -6.99 -0.94 8.38
C THR A 311 -8.33 -1.33 9.03
N HIS A 312 -9.14 -2.15 8.37
CA HIS A 312 -10.36 -2.67 8.97
C HIS A 312 -10.05 -3.55 10.21
N PRO A 313 -10.80 -3.43 11.33
CA PRO A 313 -10.50 -4.16 12.57
C PRO A 313 -10.32 -5.67 12.40
N ALA A 314 -11.13 -6.32 11.56
CA ALA A 314 -11.02 -7.75 11.31
C ALA A 314 -9.71 -8.11 10.56
N ALA A 315 -9.32 -7.31 9.56
CA ALA A 315 -8.08 -7.51 8.80
C ALA A 315 -6.85 -7.31 9.70
N MET A 316 -6.83 -6.21 10.47
CA MET A 316 -5.74 -5.93 11.40
C MET A 316 -5.65 -6.96 12.53
N ALA A 317 -6.78 -7.46 13.04
CA ALA A 317 -6.79 -8.52 14.03
C ALA A 317 -6.16 -9.82 13.48
N ALA A 318 -6.47 -10.20 12.24
CA ALA A 318 -5.86 -11.35 11.60
C ALA A 318 -4.35 -11.14 11.37
N LEU A 319 -3.96 -9.97 10.85
CA LEU A 319 -2.56 -9.64 10.58
C LEU A 319 -1.73 -9.62 11.88
N THR A 320 -2.18 -8.94 12.94
CA THR A 320 -1.45 -8.85 14.23
C THR A 320 -1.41 -10.15 15.01
N LYS A 321 -2.26 -11.14 14.67
CA LYS A 321 -2.13 -12.50 15.17
C LYS A 321 -1.06 -13.30 14.43
N LEU A 322 -0.89 -13.05 13.14
CA LEU A 322 0.11 -13.75 12.33
C LEU A 322 1.52 -13.18 12.56
N VAL A 323 1.66 -11.84 12.61
CA VAL A 323 2.97 -11.18 12.69
C VAL A 323 3.02 -10.16 13.84
N PRO A 324 4.22 -9.89 14.40
CA PRO A 324 4.38 -8.82 15.37
C PRO A 324 4.20 -7.45 14.68
N THR A 325 3.75 -6.45 15.44
CA THR A 325 3.57 -5.07 14.94
C THR A 325 4.85 -4.46 14.39
N SER A 326 6.02 -4.97 14.79
CA SER A 326 7.33 -4.60 14.23
C SER A 326 7.52 -4.97 12.75
N GLN A 327 6.65 -5.79 12.19
CA GLN A 327 6.64 -6.20 10.77
C GLN A 327 5.53 -5.50 9.97
N ILE A 328 4.87 -4.49 10.54
CA ILE A 328 3.78 -3.77 9.89
C ILE A 328 4.24 -2.33 9.65
N THR A 329 4.02 -1.81 8.44
CA THR A 329 4.32 -0.43 8.05
C THR A 329 3.05 0.31 7.67
N TYR A 330 3.02 1.63 7.84
CA TYR A 330 1.91 2.44 7.39
C TYR A 330 1.94 2.58 5.86
N GLY A 331 0.81 2.38 5.20
CA GLY A 331 0.64 2.55 3.78
C GLY A 331 -0.77 3.04 3.45
N THR A 332 -0.95 3.81 2.38
CA THR A 332 -2.24 4.41 1.99
C THR A 332 -2.79 3.93 0.65
N ASP A 333 -1.93 3.56 -0.28
CA ASP A 333 -2.30 3.28 -1.68
C ASP A 333 -2.81 4.54 -2.41
N TYR A 334 -2.23 5.71 -2.04
CA TYR A 334 -2.52 6.97 -2.73
C TYR A 334 -1.99 6.93 -4.18
N PRO A 335 -2.70 7.47 -5.17
CA PRO A 335 -3.91 8.30 -5.10
C PRO A 335 -5.24 7.54 -5.17
N TYR A 336 -5.24 6.22 -5.13
CA TYR A 336 -6.48 5.44 -5.23
C TYR A 336 -7.36 5.56 -3.99
N PHE A 337 -6.74 5.74 -2.83
CA PHE A 337 -7.43 5.83 -1.54
C PHE A 337 -6.97 7.05 -0.74
N PRO A 338 -7.80 7.52 0.20
CA PRO A 338 -7.46 8.67 1.03
C PRO A 338 -6.22 8.43 1.90
N LEU A 339 -5.47 9.51 2.16
CA LEU A 339 -4.25 9.49 3.00
C LEU A 339 -4.52 9.44 4.51
N ASP A 340 -5.77 9.56 4.95
CA ASP A 340 -6.17 9.65 6.37
C ASP A 340 -6.36 8.29 7.06
N GLN A 341 -5.89 7.20 6.45
CA GLN A 341 -6.04 5.84 6.98
C GLN A 341 -5.41 5.65 8.37
N ILE A 342 -4.50 6.52 8.78
CA ILE A 342 -3.94 6.53 10.14
C ILE A 342 -5.03 6.70 11.20
N GLU A 343 -6.11 7.40 10.91
CA GLU A 343 -7.23 7.56 11.83
C GLU A 343 -7.96 6.23 12.12
N ASN A 344 -7.98 5.33 11.13
CA ASN A 344 -8.52 4.00 11.33
C ASN A 344 -7.62 3.17 12.26
N LEU A 345 -6.29 3.25 12.09
CA LEU A 345 -5.34 2.57 12.98
C LEU A 345 -5.45 3.10 14.42
N ARG A 346 -5.62 4.41 14.63
CA ARG A 346 -5.82 5.02 15.94
C ARG A 346 -7.06 4.48 16.66
N LYS A 347 -8.14 4.22 15.90
CA LYS A 347 -9.40 3.67 16.43
C LYS A 347 -9.30 2.19 16.86
N LEU A 348 -8.25 1.48 16.43
CA LEU A 348 -8.05 0.06 16.80
C LEU A 348 -7.63 -0.13 18.26
N GLY A 349 -7.21 0.93 18.97
CA GLY A 349 -6.76 0.84 20.35
C GLY A 349 -5.42 0.12 20.51
N LEU A 350 -4.57 0.15 19.50
CA LEU A 350 -3.21 -0.37 19.57
C LEU A 350 -2.41 0.36 20.67
N PRO A 351 -1.48 -0.32 21.37
CA PRO A 351 -0.54 0.35 22.25
C PRO A 351 0.16 1.51 21.52
N PRO A 352 0.38 2.68 22.19
CA PRO A 352 1.01 3.83 21.56
C PRO A 352 2.37 3.53 20.91
N ALA A 353 3.15 2.64 21.51
CA ALA A 353 4.45 2.21 20.97
C ALA A 353 4.28 1.44 19.65
N ASP A 354 3.26 0.58 19.54
CA ASP A 354 2.97 -0.19 18.34
C ASP A 354 2.46 0.72 17.22
N LEU A 355 1.58 1.67 17.55
CA LEU A 355 1.11 2.66 16.59
C LEU A 355 2.28 3.52 16.06
N ALA A 356 3.19 3.95 16.93
CA ALA A 356 4.38 4.70 16.52
C ALA A 356 5.33 3.85 15.66
N ALA A 357 5.49 2.57 16.00
CA ALA A 357 6.29 1.64 15.20
C ALA A 357 5.71 1.47 13.78
N ILE A 358 4.41 1.28 13.66
CA ILE A 358 3.71 1.18 12.37
C ILE A 358 3.80 2.50 11.60
N ALA A 359 3.57 3.63 12.26
CA ALA A 359 3.53 4.95 11.64
C ALA A 359 4.85 5.37 10.97
N ASN A 360 5.99 5.03 11.58
CA ASN A 360 7.31 5.36 11.03
C ASN A 360 8.46 4.45 11.50
N GLY A 361 8.44 3.97 12.75
CA GLY A 361 9.58 3.31 13.38
C GLY A 361 10.05 2.06 12.62
N ASN A 362 9.14 1.30 12.05
CA ASN A 362 9.48 0.09 11.29
C ASN A 362 10.14 0.43 9.96
N MET A 363 9.65 1.48 9.29
CA MET A 363 10.22 1.90 8.01
C MET A 363 11.59 2.56 8.19
N THR A 364 11.77 3.38 9.23
CA THR A 364 13.09 3.97 9.55
C THR A 364 14.13 2.92 9.96
N ARG A 365 13.69 1.80 10.53
CA ARG A 365 14.57 0.66 10.80
C ARG A 365 14.97 -0.06 9.50
N LEU A 366 14.06 -0.20 8.53
CA LEU A 366 14.34 -0.79 7.22
C LEU A 366 15.24 0.11 6.37
N ILE A 367 14.99 1.42 6.38
CA ILE A 367 15.69 2.44 5.60
C ILE A 367 16.16 3.55 6.53
N PRO A 368 17.35 3.42 7.15
CA PRO A 368 17.82 4.33 8.21
C PRO A 368 17.92 5.80 7.79
N ARG A 369 18.13 6.12 6.52
CA ARG A 369 18.18 7.51 6.06
C ARG A 369 16.86 8.28 6.26
N LEU A 370 15.73 7.57 6.39
CA LEU A 370 14.41 8.18 6.64
C LEU A 370 14.24 8.67 8.08
N SER A 371 15.23 8.42 8.96
CA SER A 371 15.22 8.93 10.34
C SER A 371 15.68 10.39 10.44
N ALA A 372 16.28 10.95 9.39
CA ALA A 372 16.91 12.26 9.37
C ALA A 372 15.92 13.43 9.36
#